data_2e77a0e0b48a5d4b849f9df9016c0eff
#
_entry.id   2e77a0e0b48a5d4b849f9df9016c0eff
#
_cell.length_a   1.000
_cell.length_b   1.000
_cell.length_c   1.000
_cell.angle_alpha   90.00
_cell.angle_beta   90.00
_cell.angle_gamma   90.00
#
_symmetry.space_group_name_H-M   'P 1'
#
loop_
_entity.id
_entity.type
_entity.pdbx_description
1 polymer ?
#
loop_
_entity_poly.entity_id
_entity_poly.type
_entity_poly.pdbx_seq_one_letter_code
_entity_poly.pdbx_strand_id
1 'polypeptide(L)'
;MEIYPSINVFGKKLKPCCDNPKTGFFRNGLCDTCSDDFGVHTVCILATEEFLIFSKVAGNDLSTPHPEFDFPGLKPGDRWCLCAARWNAAYEGGMAPPVFLESTHEGTLKLVDINILKQFVLN
;
A
#
# COMPACT_ATOMS: atom_id res chain seq x y z
N MET A 1 -7.53 -19.00 8.71
CA MET A 1 -7.16 -17.83 7.87
C MET A 1 -7.41 -18.17 6.41
N GLU A 2 -8.14 -17.33 5.71
CA GLU A 2 -8.40 -17.49 4.29
C GLU A 2 -7.50 -16.53 3.50
N ILE A 3 -6.64 -17.09 2.63
CA ILE A 3 -5.77 -16.28 1.77
C ILE A 3 -6.51 -16.04 0.47
N TYR A 4 -6.66 -14.78 0.08
CA TYR A 4 -7.35 -14.43 -1.16
C TYR A 4 -6.42 -14.61 -2.36
N PRO A 5 -6.97 -14.91 -3.56
CA PRO A 5 -6.14 -15.06 -4.75
C PRO A 5 -5.26 -13.83 -5.01
N SER A 6 -4.02 -14.08 -5.48
CA SER A 6 -3.03 -13.04 -5.74
C SER A 6 -3.29 -12.38 -7.09
N ILE A 7 -4.33 -11.54 -7.15
CA ILE A 7 -4.85 -10.91 -8.38
C ILE A 7 -4.83 -9.39 -8.21
N ASN A 8 -4.35 -8.68 -9.23
CA ASN A 8 -4.29 -7.23 -9.21
C ASN A 8 -5.63 -6.59 -9.65
N VAL A 9 -5.69 -5.25 -9.59
CA VAL A 9 -6.92 -4.51 -9.92
C VAL A 9 -7.36 -4.67 -11.36
N PHE A 10 -6.52 -5.23 -12.24
CA PHE A 10 -6.87 -5.50 -13.63
C PHE A 10 -7.33 -6.94 -13.85
N GLY A 11 -7.47 -7.74 -12.79
CA GLY A 11 -7.84 -9.14 -12.88
C GLY A 11 -6.71 -10.06 -13.35
N LYS A 12 -5.46 -9.59 -13.27
CA LYS A 12 -4.28 -10.34 -13.69
C LYS A 12 -3.44 -10.70 -12.48
N LYS A 13 -2.43 -11.55 -12.69
CA LYS A 13 -1.52 -11.96 -11.61
C LYS A 13 -0.86 -10.74 -10.96
N LEU A 14 -0.92 -10.69 -9.64
CA LEU A 14 -0.33 -9.59 -8.85
C LEU A 14 1.19 -9.59 -9.01
N LYS A 15 1.75 -8.43 -9.34
CA LYS A 15 3.19 -8.24 -9.42
C LYS A 15 3.78 -7.84 -8.07
N PRO A 16 5.07 -8.12 -7.82
CA PRO A 16 5.72 -7.69 -6.58
C PRO A 16 5.68 -6.17 -6.41
N CYS A 17 5.50 -5.72 -5.18
CA CYS A 17 5.54 -4.29 -4.84
C CYS A 17 6.95 -3.87 -4.48
N CYS A 18 7.54 -4.46 -3.46
CA CYS A 18 8.90 -4.14 -3.03
C CYS A 18 9.50 -5.24 -2.17
N ASP A 19 10.80 -5.48 -2.36
CA ASP A 19 11.54 -6.45 -1.57
C ASP A 19 12.54 -5.78 -0.62
N ASN A 20 12.80 -4.49 -0.79
CA ASN A 20 13.70 -3.73 0.08
C ASN A 20 13.21 -2.26 0.17
N PRO A 21 12.45 -1.91 1.21
CA PRO A 21 12.04 -2.75 2.35
C PRO A 21 11.04 -3.83 1.94
N LYS A 22 11.13 -4.99 2.58
CA LYS A 22 10.20 -6.08 2.30
C LYS A 22 8.83 -5.71 2.84
N THR A 23 7.85 -5.67 1.96
CA THR A 23 6.53 -5.12 2.26
C THR A 23 5.44 -6.19 2.17
N GLY A 24 4.21 -5.80 2.53
CA GLY A 24 3.03 -6.63 2.48
C GLY A 24 2.66 -7.21 3.83
N PHE A 25 1.39 -7.59 3.97
CA PHE A 25 0.91 -8.21 5.22
C PHE A 25 1.75 -9.44 5.58
N PHE A 26 2.12 -10.25 4.57
CA PHE A 26 2.92 -11.45 4.78
C PHE A 26 4.43 -11.19 4.73
N ARG A 27 4.85 -9.97 4.49
CA ARG A 27 6.26 -9.60 4.30
C ARG A 27 6.96 -10.43 3.23
N ASN A 28 6.26 -10.68 2.13
CA ASN A 28 6.79 -11.44 0.99
C ASN A 28 7.04 -10.58 -0.25
N GLY A 29 6.94 -9.25 -0.11
CA GLY A 29 7.16 -8.33 -1.22
C GLY A 29 5.93 -8.08 -2.08
N LEU A 30 4.84 -8.78 -1.84
CA LEU A 30 3.58 -8.67 -2.58
C LEU A 30 2.50 -8.07 -1.69
N CYS A 31 1.60 -7.30 -2.30
CA CYS A 31 0.45 -6.76 -1.57
C CYS A 31 -0.68 -7.79 -1.48
N ASP A 32 -0.33 -9.02 -1.15
CA ASP A 32 -1.28 -10.09 -0.89
C ASP A 32 -2.06 -9.81 0.39
N THR A 33 -3.27 -10.37 0.46
CA THR A 33 -4.13 -10.15 1.61
C THR A 33 -4.88 -11.43 1.97
N CYS A 34 -5.46 -11.44 3.15
CA CYS A 34 -6.23 -12.58 3.67
C CYS A 34 -7.31 -12.07 4.62
N SER A 35 -8.14 -12.99 5.12
CA SER A 35 -9.24 -12.64 6.03
C SER A 35 -8.76 -12.02 7.35
N ASP A 36 -7.50 -12.25 7.75
CA ASP A 36 -6.94 -11.69 8.98
C ASP A 36 -6.27 -10.33 8.78
N ASP A 37 -6.14 -9.89 7.54
CA ASP A 37 -5.57 -8.57 7.23
C ASP A 37 -6.66 -7.51 7.31
N PHE A 38 -7.00 -7.10 8.53
CA PHE A 38 -8.08 -6.14 8.76
C PHE A 38 -7.76 -4.75 8.21
N GLY A 39 -6.46 -4.41 8.09
CA GLY A 39 -6.03 -3.15 7.51
C GLY A 39 -6.11 -3.14 5.99
N VAL A 40 -6.28 -4.30 5.35
CA VAL A 40 -6.31 -4.43 3.88
C VAL A 40 -5.11 -3.74 3.26
N HIS A 41 -3.90 -4.28 3.51
CA HIS A 41 -2.63 -3.71 3.06
C HIS A 41 -2.36 -4.07 1.60
N THR A 42 -3.16 -3.50 0.70
CA THR A 42 -3.27 -3.96 -0.68
C THR A 42 -2.82 -2.96 -1.73
N VAL A 43 -2.53 -1.71 -1.35
CA VAL A 43 -2.17 -0.66 -2.33
C VAL A 43 -0.67 -0.52 -2.39
N CYS A 44 -0.08 -0.81 -3.55
CA CYS A 44 1.35 -0.58 -3.76
C CYS A 44 1.60 0.87 -4.11
N ILE A 45 2.27 1.60 -3.23
CA ILE A 45 2.51 3.03 -3.36
C ILE A 45 3.98 3.35 -3.55
N LEU A 46 4.24 4.55 -4.11
CA LEU A 46 5.53 5.20 -4.03
C LEU A 46 5.46 6.23 -2.91
N ALA A 47 6.24 6.06 -1.86
CA ALA A 47 6.24 7.00 -0.73
C ALA A 47 6.76 8.36 -1.18
N THR A 48 6.02 9.42 -0.84
CA THR A 48 6.44 10.81 -1.03
C THR A 48 6.61 11.47 0.33
N GLU A 49 7.40 12.54 0.38
CA GLU A 49 7.58 13.28 1.63
C GLU A 49 6.25 13.78 2.17
N GLU A 50 5.42 14.36 1.30
CA GLU A 50 4.10 14.91 1.69
C GLU A 50 3.20 13.83 2.26
N PHE A 51 3.14 12.66 1.62
CA PHE A 51 2.35 11.56 2.13
C PHE A 51 2.85 11.06 3.48
N LEU A 52 4.17 10.91 3.64
CA LEU A 52 4.75 10.41 4.89
C LEU A 52 4.44 11.34 6.05
N ILE A 53 4.50 12.66 5.83
CA ILE A 53 4.15 13.66 6.84
C ILE A 53 2.66 13.56 7.17
N PHE A 54 1.80 13.50 6.15
CA PHE A 54 0.36 13.36 6.34
C PHE A 54 0.03 12.11 7.15
N SER A 55 0.62 10.98 6.77
CA SER A 55 0.36 9.69 7.42
C SER A 55 0.75 9.71 8.90
N LYS A 56 1.88 10.33 9.21
CA LYS A 56 2.34 10.45 10.60
C LYS A 56 1.35 11.26 11.44
N VAL A 57 0.90 12.41 10.92
CA VAL A 57 -0.07 13.26 11.61
C VAL A 57 -1.41 12.55 11.76
N ALA A 58 -1.79 11.73 10.78
CA ALA A 58 -3.05 10.98 10.79
C ALA A 58 -3.01 9.76 11.72
N GLY A 59 -1.88 9.49 12.37
CA GLY A 59 -1.77 8.39 13.33
C GLY A 59 -1.14 7.11 12.78
N ASN A 60 -0.59 7.15 11.56
CA ASN A 60 0.08 6.01 10.95
C ASN A 60 1.52 6.40 10.57
N ASP A 61 2.40 6.43 11.57
CA ASP A 61 3.80 6.82 11.37
C ASP A 61 4.57 5.71 10.64
N LEU A 62 4.86 5.94 9.37
CA LEU A 62 5.63 5.01 8.55
C LEU A 62 7.10 5.37 8.46
N SER A 63 7.51 6.51 9.03
CA SER A 63 8.87 7.02 8.90
C SER A 63 9.81 6.56 10.01
N THR A 64 9.27 6.27 11.20
CA THR A 64 10.09 5.88 12.34
C THR A 64 10.47 4.40 12.25
N PRO A 65 11.78 4.07 12.33
CA PRO A 65 12.19 2.67 12.33
C PRO A 65 11.67 1.91 13.56
N HIS A 66 11.34 0.64 13.35
CA HIS A 66 10.97 -0.29 14.41
C HIS A 66 11.80 -1.56 14.24
N PRO A 67 13.04 -1.57 14.74
CA PRO A 67 13.93 -2.72 14.57
C PRO A 67 13.37 -4.03 15.11
N GLU A 68 12.54 -3.96 16.15
CA GLU A 68 11.88 -5.13 16.74
C GLU A 68 10.94 -5.85 15.76
N PHE A 69 10.51 -5.16 14.70
CA PHE A 69 9.66 -5.73 13.65
C PHE A 69 10.38 -5.78 12.30
N ASP A 70 11.71 -5.61 12.28
CA ASP A 70 12.48 -5.54 11.03
C ASP A 70 11.98 -4.45 10.09
N PHE A 71 11.46 -3.36 10.63
CA PHE A 71 10.93 -2.26 9.84
C PHE A 71 11.93 -1.09 9.86
N PRO A 72 12.56 -0.76 8.72
CA PRO A 72 13.59 0.29 8.69
C PRO A 72 13.05 1.71 8.64
N GLY A 73 11.72 1.90 8.57
CA GLY A 73 11.12 3.19 8.30
C GLY A 73 11.15 3.51 6.81
N LEU A 74 10.09 4.16 6.32
CA LEU A 74 10.01 4.52 4.90
C LEU A 74 10.64 5.90 4.67
N LYS A 75 11.26 6.03 3.50
CA LYS A 75 11.81 7.28 2.99
C LYS A 75 11.14 7.60 1.66
N PRO A 76 11.13 8.88 1.23
CA PRO A 76 10.63 9.20 -0.11
C PRO A 76 11.34 8.34 -1.16
N GLY A 77 10.54 7.76 -2.07
CA GLY A 77 11.04 6.85 -3.09
C GLY A 77 10.90 5.37 -2.76
N ASP A 78 10.63 5.02 -1.51
CA ASP A 78 10.35 3.64 -1.14
C ASP A 78 8.98 3.20 -1.63
N ARG A 79 8.84 1.91 -1.93
CA ARG A 79 7.56 1.31 -2.30
C ARG A 79 7.03 0.52 -1.12
N TRP A 80 5.72 0.53 -0.94
CA TRP A 80 5.09 -0.06 0.23
C TRP A 80 3.67 -0.51 -0.05
N CYS A 81 3.25 -1.61 0.55
CA CYS A 81 1.86 -2.04 0.52
C CYS A 81 1.09 -1.33 1.63
N LEU A 82 0.37 -0.29 1.24
CA LEU A 82 -0.36 0.56 2.17
C LEU A 82 -1.77 0.05 2.41
N CYS A 83 -2.26 0.27 3.63
CA CYS A 83 -3.65 0.04 3.98
C CYS A 83 -4.56 0.86 3.05
N ALA A 84 -5.57 0.20 2.45
CA ALA A 84 -6.44 0.85 1.47
C ALA A 84 -7.22 2.03 2.08
N ALA A 85 -7.67 1.91 3.33
CA ALA A 85 -8.37 3.01 4.01
C ALA A 85 -7.43 4.19 4.27
N ARG A 86 -6.15 3.93 4.54
CA ARG A 86 -5.16 4.99 4.73
C ARG A 86 -4.88 5.72 3.41
N TRP A 87 -4.84 4.98 2.30
CA TRP A 87 -4.69 5.62 1.00
C TRP A 87 -5.88 6.53 0.69
N ASN A 88 -7.09 6.05 0.97
CA ASN A 88 -8.29 6.84 0.75
C ASN A 88 -8.30 8.11 1.62
N ALA A 89 -7.88 8.01 2.88
CA ALA A 89 -7.78 9.17 3.76
C ALA A 89 -6.79 10.20 3.21
N ALA A 90 -5.65 9.74 2.68
CA ALA A 90 -4.66 10.62 2.06
C ALA A 90 -5.23 11.28 0.80
N TYR A 91 -6.00 10.53 0.01
CA TYR A 91 -6.67 11.08 -1.17
C TYR A 91 -7.64 12.21 -0.77
N GLU A 92 -8.46 11.98 0.24
CA GLU A 92 -9.40 13.00 0.73
C GLU A 92 -8.67 14.22 1.29
N GLY A 93 -7.48 14.01 1.86
CA GLY A 93 -6.64 15.10 2.37
C GLY A 93 -5.77 15.78 1.33
N GLY A 94 -5.84 15.35 0.07
CA GLY A 94 -5.04 15.94 -1.01
C GLY A 94 -3.59 15.51 -1.02
N MET A 95 -3.23 14.43 -0.32
CA MET A 95 -1.85 13.97 -0.15
C MET A 95 -1.65 12.51 -0.58
N ALA A 96 -2.53 11.97 -1.44
CA ALA A 96 -2.44 10.59 -1.88
C ALA A 96 -1.12 10.34 -2.61
N PRO A 97 -0.39 9.28 -2.24
CA PRO A 97 0.85 8.93 -2.94
C PRO A 97 0.54 8.25 -4.28
N PRO A 98 1.46 8.33 -5.24
CA PRO A 98 1.32 7.59 -6.49
C PRO A 98 1.23 6.09 -6.26
N VAL A 99 0.60 5.38 -7.20
CA VAL A 99 0.34 3.94 -7.08
C VAL A 99 0.88 3.16 -8.27
N PHE A 100 1.20 1.89 -8.02
CA PHE A 100 1.58 0.91 -9.04
C PHE A 100 0.44 -0.11 -9.14
N LEU A 101 -0.44 0.06 -10.12
CA LEU A 101 -1.69 -0.70 -10.18
C LEU A 101 -1.49 -2.19 -10.47
N GLU A 102 -0.46 -2.55 -11.25
CA GLU A 102 -0.17 -3.97 -11.50
C GLU A 102 0.28 -4.70 -10.22
N SER A 103 0.73 -3.94 -9.23
CA SER A 103 1.17 -4.45 -7.93
C SER A 103 0.18 -4.16 -6.81
N THR A 104 -1.01 -3.67 -7.16
CA THR A 104 -2.09 -3.36 -6.22
C THR A 104 -3.15 -4.45 -6.30
N HIS A 105 -3.45 -5.06 -5.15
CA HIS A 105 -4.38 -6.18 -5.08
C HIS A 105 -5.82 -5.73 -5.35
N GLU A 106 -6.60 -6.60 -5.98
CA GLU A 106 -8.01 -6.31 -6.31
C GLU A 106 -8.86 -5.99 -5.07
N GLY A 107 -8.46 -6.45 -3.90
CA GLY A 107 -9.16 -6.15 -2.64
C GLY A 107 -9.28 -4.66 -2.35
N THR A 108 -8.37 -3.84 -2.90
CA THR A 108 -8.44 -2.39 -2.80
C THR A 108 -9.76 -1.84 -3.35
N LEU A 109 -10.31 -2.48 -4.38
CA LEU A 109 -11.51 -1.98 -5.07
C LEU A 109 -12.76 -2.03 -4.20
N LYS A 110 -12.73 -2.72 -3.07
CA LYS A 110 -13.82 -2.69 -2.10
C LYS A 110 -13.90 -1.37 -1.37
N LEU A 111 -12.80 -0.62 -1.32
CA LEU A 111 -12.69 0.64 -0.57
C LEU A 111 -12.44 1.84 -1.45
N VAL A 112 -11.82 1.68 -2.62
CA VAL A 112 -11.46 2.78 -3.51
C VAL A 112 -11.82 2.42 -4.94
N ASP A 113 -12.51 3.34 -5.64
CA ASP A 113 -12.88 3.16 -7.04
C ASP A 113 -11.63 3.16 -7.92
N ILE A 114 -11.61 2.27 -8.93
CA ILE A 114 -10.48 2.15 -9.84
C ILE A 114 -10.21 3.47 -10.59
N ASN A 115 -11.23 4.24 -10.90
CA ASN A 115 -11.07 5.50 -11.62
C ASN A 115 -10.35 6.55 -10.77
N ILE A 116 -10.50 6.49 -9.44
CA ILE A 116 -9.75 7.35 -8.54
C ILE A 116 -8.28 6.91 -8.51
N LEU A 117 -8.03 5.61 -8.39
CA LEU A 117 -6.67 5.08 -8.39
C LEU A 117 -5.91 5.42 -9.67
N LYS A 118 -6.58 5.37 -10.81
CA LYS A 118 -5.97 5.67 -12.11
C LYS A 118 -5.45 7.09 -12.22
N GLN A 119 -5.99 8.02 -11.43
CA GLN A 119 -5.50 9.41 -11.42
C GLN A 119 -4.10 9.53 -10.82
N PHE A 120 -3.65 8.51 -10.08
CA PHE A 120 -2.37 8.52 -9.36
C PHE A 120 -1.40 7.45 -9.86
N VAL A 121 -1.70 6.81 -10.97
CA VAL A 121 -0.87 5.71 -11.47
C VAL A 121 0.48 6.23 -11.99
N LEU A 122 1.55 5.47 -11.68
CA LEU A 122 2.91 5.83 -12.05
C LEU A 122 3.49 4.97 -13.18
N ASN A 123 2.97 3.80 -13.41
CA ASN A 123 3.62 2.93 -14.41
C ASN A 123 3.09 3.10 -15.82
#